data_99e0ce2c1b02180cc929124944dadbc4
#
_entry.id   99e0ce2c1b02180cc929124944dadbc4
#
_cell.length_a   1.000
_cell.length_b   1.000
_cell.length_c   1.000
_cell.angle_alpha   90.00
_cell.angle_beta   90.00
_cell.angle_gamma   90.00
#
_symmetry.space_group_name_H-M   'P 1'
#
loop_
_entity.id
_entity.type
_entity.pdbx_description
1 polymer ?
#
loop_
_entity_poly.entity_id
_entity_poly.type
_entity_poly.pdbx_seq_one_letter_code
_entity_poly.pdbx_strand_id
1 'polypeptide(L)'
;MKIGILSDLHVFNKTINVERALSKLRELDLLLIVGDIADRAEEKQYDILLKLLTDCFNSVPIYCVSGNHDNPARNDENYRMFESKINSEYPSIVDESGAFYKYIDEKLDLIGLNPVYHQRQFFFPNKGQQLAFLQEQLSTSLSRYHIVMCHPPLIAHNPQRTGDESSYIVGEQDKRLQRIINDKRNIFFISGHTHVSPTVEFDEIYKNLYINDGSICPTTVKDHSGEVQQGNVTILNISENELSVIVKGIHIEKIFIEKFMEI
;
A
#
# COMPACT_ATOMS: atom_id res chain seq x y z
N MET A 1 5.58 -15.86 -6.90
CA MET A 1 5.10 -15.24 -5.63
C MET A 1 3.78 -14.58 -5.89
N LYS A 2 2.79 -14.82 -5.04
CA LYS A 2 1.43 -14.26 -5.13
C LYS A 2 1.16 -13.35 -3.93
N ILE A 3 0.98 -12.08 -4.17
CA ILE A 3 0.87 -11.03 -3.15
C ILE A 3 -0.53 -10.45 -3.19
N GLY A 4 -1.24 -10.48 -2.06
CA GLY A 4 -2.50 -9.77 -1.89
C GLY A 4 -2.23 -8.33 -1.45
N ILE A 5 -3.00 -7.38 -1.96
CA ILE A 5 -2.90 -5.97 -1.62
C ILE A 5 -4.28 -5.45 -1.24
N LEU A 6 -4.36 -4.74 -0.14
CA LEU A 6 -5.55 -4.10 0.40
C LEU A 6 -5.24 -2.68 0.83
N SER A 7 -6.19 -1.77 0.68
CA SER A 7 -6.11 -0.42 1.26
C SER A 7 -7.49 0.11 1.65
N ASP A 8 -7.51 1.17 2.45
CA ASP A 8 -8.73 1.90 2.78
C ASP A 8 -9.85 0.98 3.30
N LEU A 9 -9.50 0.16 4.31
CA LEU A 9 -10.40 -0.80 4.92
C LEU A 9 -11.46 -0.12 5.78
N HIS A 10 -11.08 0.98 6.44
CA HIS A 10 -11.95 1.75 7.35
C HIS A 10 -12.78 0.84 8.25
N VAL A 11 -12.11 -0.07 8.93
CA VAL A 11 -12.78 -0.98 9.88
C VAL A 11 -13.50 -0.17 10.94
N PHE A 12 -14.81 -0.38 11.03
CA PHE A 12 -15.67 0.22 12.04
C PHE A 12 -16.54 -0.85 12.69
N ASN A 13 -17.85 -0.70 12.75
CA ASN A 13 -18.75 -1.69 13.36
C ASN A 13 -19.21 -2.78 12.38
N LYS A 14 -19.10 -2.52 11.07
CA LYS A 14 -19.53 -3.45 10.01
C LYS A 14 -18.32 -3.89 9.21
N THR A 15 -18.09 -5.19 9.17
CA THR A 15 -16.93 -5.83 8.55
C THR A 15 -17.22 -6.49 7.20
N ILE A 16 -18.49 -6.48 6.78
CA ILE A 16 -18.94 -7.28 5.62
C ILE A 16 -18.15 -7.00 4.33
N ASN A 17 -17.73 -5.76 4.09
CA ASN A 17 -16.93 -5.43 2.91
C ASN A 17 -15.50 -5.96 3.05
N VAL A 18 -14.93 -5.88 4.26
CA VAL A 18 -13.62 -6.43 4.56
C VAL A 18 -13.65 -7.95 4.41
N GLU A 19 -14.61 -8.64 5.00
CA GLU A 19 -14.77 -10.10 4.89
C GLU A 19 -14.94 -10.56 3.43
N ARG A 20 -15.73 -9.83 2.64
CA ARG A 20 -15.86 -10.08 1.20
C ARG A 20 -14.57 -9.85 0.43
N ALA A 21 -13.82 -8.82 0.77
CA ALA A 21 -12.51 -8.57 0.18
C ALA A 21 -11.53 -9.70 0.51
N LEU A 22 -11.40 -10.06 1.78
CA LEU A 22 -10.53 -11.14 2.24
C LEU A 22 -10.90 -12.49 1.59
N SER A 23 -12.19 -12.76 1.36
CA SER A 23 -12.63 -14.01 0.72
C SER A 23 -12.17 -14.17 -0.74
N LYS A 24 -11.77 -13.09 -1.40
CA LYS A 24 -11.22 -13.10 -2.77
C LYS A 24 -9.73 -13.43 -2.81
N LEU A 25 -9.07 -13.30 -1.67
CA LEU A 25 -7.63 -13.54 -1.52
C LEU A 25 -7.42 -14.96 -1.00
N ARG A 26 -6.83 -15.80 -1.82
CA ARG A 26 -6.56 -17.21 -1.47
C ARG A 26 -5.17 -17.59 -1.92
N GLU A 27 -4.54 -18.49 -1.15
CA GLU A 27 -3.23 -19.06 -1.51
C GLU A 27 -2.20 -17.97 -1.74
N LEU A 28 -2.09 -17.03 -0.79
CA LEU A 28 -1.13 -15.96 -0.82
C LEU A 28 0.21 -16.39 -0.21
N ASP A 29 1.28 -15.89 -0.79
CA ASP A 29 2.62 -15.93 -0.20
C ASP A 29 2.86 -14.74 0.74
N LEU A 30 2.13 -13.62 0.52
CA LEU A 30 2.29 -12.36 1.24
C LEU A 30 1.01 -11.54 1.17
N LEU A 31 0.67 -10.82 2.24
CA LEU A 31 -0.41 -9.84 2.29
C LEU A 31 0.13 -8.45 2.68
N LEU A 32 -0.23 -7.44 1.88
CA LEU A 32 0.12 -6.04 2.11
C LEU A 32 -1.13 -5.22 2.39
N ILE A 33 -1.11 -4.39 3.45
CA ILE A 33 -2.19 -3.48 3.82
C ILE A 33 -1.65 -2.05 3.77
N VAL A 34 -2.19 -1.24 2.85
CA VAL A 34 -1.61 0.05 2.49
C VAL A 34 -2.43 1.21 3.07
N GLY A 35 -2.59 1.20 4.39
CA GLY A 35 -3.15 2.31 5.17
C GLY A 35 -4.67 2.39 5.23
N ASP A 36 -5.13 3.32 6.06
CA ASP A 36 -6.53 3.54 6.43
C ASP A 36 -7.21 2.23 6.87
N ILE A 37 -6.54 1.58 7.82
CA ILE A 37 -6.93 0.29 8.39
C ILE A 37 -8.18 0.47 9.26
N ALA A 38 -8.08 1.37 10.24
CA ALA A 38 -9.18 1.73 11.13
C ALA A 38 -9.88 3.01 10.64
N ASP A 39 -11.17 3.15 10.91
CA ASP A 39 -11.92 4.38 10.56
C ASP A 39 -11.58 5.55 11.49
N ARG A 40 -11.27 5.28 12.76
CA ARG A 40 -11.05 6.28 13.82
C ARG A 40 -9.84 6.01 14.71
N ALA A 41 -8.94 5.15 14.29
CA ALA A 41 -7.78 4.69 15.08
C ALA A 41 -8.15 4.17 16.49
N GLU A 42 -9.35 3.61 16.69
CA GLU A 42 -9.75 3.03 17.96
C GLU A 42 -9.22 1.59 18.07
N GLU A 43 -8.66 1.22 19.23
CA GLU A 43 -8.07 -0.10 19.48
C GLU A 43 -8.99 -1.27 19.06
N LYS A 44 -10.28 -1.19 19.42
CA LYS A 44 -11.26 -2.20 19.05
C LYS A 44 -11.39 -2.45 17.53
N GLN A 45 -11.11 -1.43 16.70
CA GLN A 45 -11.20 -1.55 15.25
C GLN A 45 -10.03 -2.39 14.71
N TYR A 46 -8.85 -2.19 15.28
CA TYR A 46 -7.67 -3.02 14.99
C TYR A 46 -7.83 -4.45 15.47
N ASP A 47 -8.39 -4.65 16.67
CA ASP A 47 -8.65 -5.99 17.23
C ASP A 47 -9.64 -6.79 16.36
N ILE A 48 -10.67 -6.13 15.81
CA ILE A 48 -11.61 -6.75 14.85
C ILE A 48 -10.83 -7.22 13.61
N LEU A 49 -9.99 -6.36 13.03
CA LEU A 49 -9.24 -6.72 11.84
C LEU A 49 -8.23 -7.84 12.15
N LEU A 50 -7.49 -7.73 13.25
CA LEU A 50 -6.52 -8.75 13.66
C LEU A 50 -7.15 -10.13 13.74
N LYS A 51 -8.35 -10.22 14.32
CA LYS A 51 -9.10 -11.47 14.37
C LYS A 51 -9.44 -12.00 12.96
N LEU A 52 -9.97 -11.13 12.08
CA LEU A 52 -10.30 -11.53 10.71
C LEU A 52 -9.07 -12.01 9.93
N LEU A 53 -7.94 -11.33 10.09
CA LEU A 53 -6.67 -11.70 9.44
C LEU A 53 -6.18 -13.05 9.99
N THR A 54 -6.20 -13.26 11.30
CA THR A 54 -5.81 -14.54 11.91
C THR A 54 -6.68 -15.68 11.43
N ASP A 55 -8.00 -15.47 11.36
CA ASP A 55 -8.94 -16.49 10.89
C ASP A 55 -8.75 -16.85 9.41
N CYS A 56 -8.34 -15.88 8.56
CA CYS A 56 -8.17 -16.08 7.12
C CYS A 56 -6.75 -16.44 6.69
N PHE A 57 -5.72 -15.96 7.40
CA PHE A 57 -4.32 -15.95 6.94
C PHE A 57 -3.32 -16.27 8.06
N ASN A 58 -3.61 -17.25 8.91
CA ASN A 58 -2.82 -17.56 10.10
C ASN A 58 -1.32 -17.87 9.84
N SER A 59 -0.95 -18.20 8.61
CA SER A 59 0.43 -18.54 8.21
C SER A 59 0.98 -17.64 7.10
N VAL A 60 0.23 -16.64 6.65
CA VAL A 60 0.66 -15.72 5.60
C VAL A 60 1.34 -14.51 6.26
N PRO A 61 2.58 -14.17 5.88
CA PRO A 61 3.21 -12.92 6.32
C PRO A 61 2.36 -11.72 5.95
N ILE A 62 2.15 -10.79 6.90
CA ILE A 62 1.35 -9.58 6.70
C ILE A 62 2.20 -8.37 7.06
N TYR A 63 2.26 -7.39 6.15
CA TYR A 63 2.90 -6.11 6.40
C TYR A 63 1.92 -4.98 6.13
N CYS A 64 1.98 -3.95 6.97
CA CYS A 64 1.09 -2.80 6.83
C CYS A 64 1.83 -1.47 6.97
N VAL A 65 1.27 -0.42 6.38
CA VAL A 65 1.62 0.97 6.63
C VAL A 65 0.37 1.71 7.12
N SER A 66 0.57 2.82 7.84
CA SER A 66 -0.53 3.66 8.31
C SER A 66 -1.08 4.57 7.20
N GLY A 67 -2.37 4.89 7.31
CA GLY A 67 -3.00 5.96 6.55
C GLY A 67 -3.34 7.17 7.43
N ASN A 68 -4.11 8.11 6.88
CA ASN A 68 -4.51 9.31 7.64
C ASN A 68 -5.55 9.02 8.72
N HIS A 69 -6.35 7.98 8.59
CA HIS A 69 -7.30 7.55 9.62
C HIS A 69 -6.62 6.80 10.76
N ASP A 70 -5.46 6.19 10.51
CA ASP A 70 -4.69 5.47 11.53
C ASP A 70 -3.85 6.39 12.42
N ASN A 71 -3.60 7.64 11.97
CA ASN A 71 -2.78 8.62 12.68
C ASN A 71 -3.49 9.97 12.81
N PRO A 72 -4.66 10.02 13.47
CA PRO A 72 -5.39 11.28 13.66
C PRO A 72 -4.61 12.20 14.61
N ALA A 73 -4.38 13.44 14.18
CA ALA A 73 -3.70 14.45 14.97
C ALA A 73 -2.32 14.01 15.53
N ARG A 74 -1.61 13.16 14.82
CA ARG A 74 -0.31 12.58 15.19
C ARG A 74 -0.38 11.61 16.38
N ASN A 75 -1.52 10.99 16.60
CA ASN A 75 -1.69 9.95 17.61
C ASN A 75 -1.81 8.60 16.89
N ASP A 76 -0.70 7.87 16.76
CA ASP A 76 -0.60 6.57 16.10
C ASP A 76 -0.40 5.41 17.09
N GLU A 77 -0.64 5.62 18.38
CA GLU A 77 -0.38 4.63 19.43
C GLU A 77 -1.11 3.30 19.16
N ASN A 78 -2.41 3.35 18.91
CA ASN A 78 -3.20 2.15 18.63
C ASN A 78 -2.76 1.45 17.33
N TYR A 79 -2.37 2.22 16.30
CA TYR A 79 -1.80 1.65 15.09
C TYR A 79 -0.46 0.95 15.39
N ARG A 80 0.42 1.56 16.15
CA ARG A 80 1.70 0.96 16.54
C ARG A 80 1.52 -0.34 17.33
N MET A 81 0.53 -0.37 18.22
CA MET A 81 0.17 -1.60 18.93
C MET A 81 -0.31 -2.70 17.97
N PHE A 82 -1.14 -2.36 17.01
CA PHE A 82 -1.58 -3.30 15.96
C PHE A 82 -0.41 -3.78 15.10
N GLU A 83 0.41 -2.85 14.58
CA GLU A 83 1.61 -3.16 13.80
C GLU A 83 2.56 -4.10 14.55
N SER A 84 2.79 -3.86 15.85
CA SER A 84 3.65 -4.73 16.66
C SER A 84 3.08 -6.14 16.85
N LYS A 85 1.77 -6.30 16.93
CA LYS A 85 1.12 -7.62 16.99
C LYS A 85 1.30 -8.40 15.68
N ILE A 86 1.21 -7.73 14.53
CA ILE A 86 1.46 -8.34 13.21
C ILE A 86 2.96 -8.66 13.05
N ASN A 87 3.82 -7.69 13.31
CA ASN A 87 5.26 -7.83 13.12
C ASN A 87 5.93 -8.78 14.13
N SER A 88 5.26 -9.16 15.22
CA SER A 88 5.80 -10.11 16.18
C SER A 88 6.06 -11.49 15.57
N GLU A 89 5.25 -11.90 14.61
CA GLU A 89 5.41 -13.17 13.90
C GLU A 89 6.33 -13.05 12.67
N TYR A 90 6.33 -11.86 12.04
CA TYR A 90 7.09 -11.58 10.82
C TYR A 90 7.96 -10.31 10.98
N PRO A 91 8.97 -10.33 11.86
CA PRO A 91 9.73 -9.14 12.22
C PRO A 91 10.42 -8.49 11.02
N SER A 92 10.34 -7.19 10.95
CA SER A 92 11.01 -6.33 9.98
C SER A 92 12.03 -5.45 10.68
N ILE A 93 13.00 -4.92 9.95
CA ILE A 93 13.84 -3.84 10.46
C ILE A 93 12.99 -2.58 10.48
N VAL A 94 12.75 -2.02 11.65
CA VAL A 94 11.96 -0.79 11.83
C VAL A 94 12.91 0.34 12.20
N ASP A 95 12.88 1.42 11.44
CA ASP A 95 13.61 2.65 11.74
C ASP A 95 12.87 3.46 12.82
N GLU A 96 13.58 4.29 13.56
CA GLU A 96 13.03 5.16 14.60
C GLU A 96 11.92 6.10 14.07
N SER A 97 11.93 6.43 12.79
CA SER A 97 10.89 7.22 12.12
C SER A 97 9.62 6.44 11.81
N GLY A 98 9.63 5.11 11.97
CA GLY A 98 8.53 4.21 11.66
C GLY A 98 8.52 3.68 10.23
N ALA A 99 9.53 3.98 9.40
CA ALA A 99 9.74 3.24 8.17
C ALA A 99 10.29 1.84 8.47
N PHE A 100 10.02 0.89 7.61
CA PHE A 100 10.57 -0.45 7.79
C PHE A 100 11.09 -1.03 6.47
N TYR A 101 12.00 -1.98 6.58
CA TYR A 101 12.55 -2.77 5.49
C TYR A 101 12.46 -4.25 5.81
N LYS A 102 12.09 -5.04 4.81
CA LYS A 102 12.07 -6.50 4.88
C LYS A 102 12.66 -7.11 3.63
N TYR A 103 13.75 -7.82 3.78
CA TYR A 103 14.24 -8.73 2.76
C TYR A 103 13.33 -9.97 2.69
N ILE A 104 12.74 -10.24 1.56
CA ILE A 104 11.90 -11.42 1.31
C ILE A 104 12.77 -12.53 0.73
N ASP A 105 13.36 -12.26 -0.43
CA ASP A 105 14.30 -13.16 -1.12
C ASP A 105 15.18 -12.38 -2.13
N GLU A 106 15.98 -13.08 -2.92
CA GLU A 106 16.82 -12.46 -3.95
C GLU A 106 16.02 -11.73 -5.04
N LYS A 107 14.74 -12.03 -5.18
CA LYS A 107 13.87 -11.41 -6.19
C LYS A 107 13.15 -10.18 -5.64
N LEU A 108 12.88 -10.13 -4.33
CA LEU A 108 11.97 -9.15 -3.77
C LEU A 108 12.39 -8.69 -2.37
N ASP A 109 12.29 -7.41 -2.16
CA ASP A 109 12.24 -6.79 -0.83
C ASP A 109 11.03 -5.84 -0.70
N LEU A 110 10.79 -5.39 0.51
CA LEU A 110 9.65 -4.58 0.89
C LEU A 110 10.11 -3.42 1.78
N ILE A 111 9.66 -2.23 1.44
CA ILE A 111 9.89 -1.01 2.22
C ILE A 111 8.55 -0.36 2.52
N GLY A 112 8.25 -0.15 3.79
CA GLY A 112 7.05 0.56 4.24
C GLY A 112 7.38 1.97 4.71
N LEU A 113 6.59 2.93 4.27
CA LEU A 113 6.69 4.34 4.65
C LEU A 113 5.41 4.77 5.38
N ASN A 114 5.57 5.41 6.53
CA ASN A 114 4.49 5.91 7.36
C ASN A 114 4.54 7.45 7.47
N PRO A 115 4.14 8.20 6.40
CA PRO A 115 4.09 9.65 6.47
C PRO A 115 3.03 10.11 7.46
N VAL A 116 3.27 11.25 8.10
CA VAL A 116 2.32 11.86 9.02
C VAL A 116 1.31 12.71 8.26
N TYR A 117 0.02 12.56 8.60
CA TYR A 117 -1.05 13.39 8.07
C TYR A 117 -1.39 14.54 9.00
N HIS A 118 -1.31 15.78 8.50
CA HIS A 118 -1.67 16.98 9.26
C HIS A 118 -2.13 18.09 8.31
N GLN A 119 -3.18 18.83 8.71
CA GLN A 119 -3.73 19.95 7.93
C GLN A 119 -4.03 19.57 6.45
N ARG A 120 -4.63 18.39 6.25
CA ARG A 120 -4.96 17.84 4.92
C ARG A 120 -3.78 17.56 4.01
N GLN A 121 -2.60 17.37 4.58
CA GLN A 121 -1.39 17.04 3.83
C GLN A 121 -0.63 15.91 4.51
N PHE A 122 0.02 15.09 3.70
CA PHE A 122 1.02 14.15 4.18
C PHE A 122 2.40 14.80 4.15
N PHE A 123 3.22 14.47 5.11
CA PHE A 123 4.62 14.90 5.16
C PHE A 123 5.48 13.88 5.89
N PHE A 124 6.77 13.90 5.56
CA PHE A 124 7.77 13.10 6.25
C PHE A 124 8.45 13.97 7.32
N PRO A 125 8.21 13.69 8.62
CA PRO A 125 8.80 14.47 9.71
C PRO A 125 10.33 14.30 9.78
N ASN A 126 10.96 15.00 10.73
CA ASN A 126 12.39 14.88 11.02
C ASN A 126 13.28 15.06 9.78
N LYS A 127 13.01 16.12 9.00
CA LYS A 127 13.73 16.46 7.76
C LYS A 127 13.67 15.36 6.68
N GLY A 128 12.69 14.46 6.76
CA GLY A 128 12.54 13.37 5.81
C GLY A 128 13.40 12.15 6.13
N GLN A 129 13.57 11.82 7.40
CA GLN A 129 14.32 10.64 7.84
C GLN A 129 13.89 9.36 7.12
N GLN A 130 12.57 9.13 6.97
CA GLN A 130 12.06 7.98 6.22
C GLN A 130 12.50 7.98 4.74
N LEU A 131 12.66 9.15 4.14
CA LEU A 131 13.15 9.27 2.75
C LEU A 131 14.63 8.95 2.64
N ALA A 132 15.43 9.33 3.65
CA ALA A 132 16.84 8.95 3.74
C ALA A 132 16.96 7.42 3.93
N PHE A 133 16.15 6.84 4.81
CA PHE A 133 16.07 5.40 5.00
C PHE A 133 15.70 4.67 3.70
N LEU A 134 14.64 5.11 3.00
CA LEU A 134 14.25 4.55 1.69
C LEU A 134 15.43 4.57 0.71
N GLN A 135 16.10 5.72 0.58
CA GLN A 135 17.22 5.89 -0.34
C GLN A 135 18.38 4.96 0.00
N GLU A 136 18.69 4.79 1.27
CA GLU A 136 19.71 3.86 1.76
C GLU A 136 19.34 2.41 1.41
N GLN A 137 18.12 1.96 1.76
CA GLN A 137 17.69 0.59 1.48
C GLN A 137 17.71 0.30 -0.03
N LEU A 138 17.16 1.18 -0.86
CA LEU A 138 17.19 1.01 -2.32
C LEU A 138 18.61 1.04 -2.92
N SER A 139 19.59 1.60 -2.21
CA SER A 139 20.97 1.67 -2.68
C SER A 139 21.81 0.48 -2.25
N THR A 140 21.45 -0.19 -1.17
CA THR A 140 22.19 -1.31 -0.57
C THR A 140 21.54 -2.66 -0.85
N SER A 141 20.27 -2.70 -1.20
CA SER A 141 19.58 -3.94 -1.52
C SER A 141 20.13 -4.60 -2.78
N LEU A 142 20.17 -5.94 -2.73
CA LEU A 142 20.55 -6.81 -3.85
C LEU A 142 19.33 -7.48 -4.49
N SER A 143 18.12 -7.23 -3.99
CA SER A 143 16.89 -7.78 -4.58
C SER A 143 16.63 -7.18 -5.96
N ARG A 144 16.05 -8.00 -6.83
CA ARG A 144 15.74 -7.58 -8.21
C ARG A 144 14.62 -6.56 -8.29
N TYR A 145 13.60 -6.69 -7.43
CA TYR A 145 12.42 -5.84 -7.35
C TYR A 145 12.26 -5.28 -5.95
N HIS A 146 11.73 -4.06 -5.85
CA HIS A 146 11.52 -3.36 -4.60
C HIS A 146 10.06 -2.94 -4.49
N ILE A 147 9.31 -3.52 -3.57
CA ILE A 147 7.99 -3.01 -3.24
C ILE A 147 8.15 -1.83 -2.26
N VAL A 148 7.61 -0.68 -2.62
CA VAL A 148 7.53 0.49 -1.74
C VAL A 148 6.06 0.77 -1.44
N MET A 149 5.69 0.60 -0.17
CA MET A 149 4.34 0.87 0.33
C MET A 149 4.29 2.28 0.92
N CYS A 150 3.33 3.08 0.48
CA CYS A 150 3.06 4.39 1.05
C CYS A 150 1.58 4.72 0.81
N HIS A 151 0.82 5.02 1.87
CA HIS A 151 -0.62 5.21 1.73
C HIS A 151 -1.01 6.29 0.70
N PRO A 152 -0.47 7.52 0.73
CA PRO A 152 -0.73 8.49 -0.33
C PRO A 152 0.00 8.13 -1.64
N PRO A 153 -0.64 8.33 -2.80
CA PRO A 153 0.00 8.13 -4.09
C PRO A 153 1.05 9.22 -4.36
N LEU A 154 1.96 8.95 -5.29
CA LEU A 154 2.83 9.96 -5.86
C LEU A 154 2.02 10.98 -6.68
N ILE A 155 2.48 12.22 -6.75
CA ILE A 155 1.80 13.30 -7.51
C ILE A 155 1.53 12.89 -8.95
N ALA A 156 2.55 12.39 -9.64
CA ALA A 156 2.44 12.03 -11.05
C ALA A 156 1.49 10.85 -11.32
N HIS A 157 1.30 9.98 -10.31
CA HIS A 157 0.52 8.74 -10.39
C HIS A 157 -0.73 8.77 -9.51
N ASN A 158 -1.20 9.98 -9.16
CA ASN A 158 -2.44 10.16 -8.41
C ASN A 158 -3.64 10.05 -9.36
N PRO A 159 -4.52 9.04 -9.22
CA PRO A 159 -5.66 8.85 -10.09
C PRO A 159 -6.74 9.95 -9.96
N GLN A 160 -6.70 10.73 -8.90
CA GLN A 160 -7.56 11.91 -8.71
C GLN A 160 -6.93 13.21 -9.25
N ARG A 161 -5.83 13.13 -9.96
CA ARG A 161 -5.14 14.29 -10.50
C ARG A 161 -6.07 15.08 -11.43
N THR A 162 -6.65 16.14 -10.90
CA THR A 162 -7.31 17.21 -11.64
C THR A 162 -6.39 18.42 -11.53
N GLY A 163 -6.11 19.19 -12.48
CA GLY A 163 -5.14 20.29 -12.54
C GLY A 163 -4.80 21.09 -11.26
N ASP A 164 -5.51 20.87 -10.15
CA ASP A 164 -5.17 21.35 -8.81
C ASP A 164 -4.49 20.22 -8.00
N GLU A 165 -3.18 20.19 -8.04
CA GLU A 165 -2.34 19.16 -7.44
C GLU A 165 -2.27 19.24 -5.89
N SER A 166 -2.96 20.18 -5.26
CA SER A 166 -2.73 20.54 -3.86
C SER A 166 -3.48 19.69 -2.83
N SER A 167 -4.51 18.96 -3.23
CA SER A 167 -5.46 18.41 -2.24
C SER A 167 -5.19 16.99 -1.77
N TYR A 168 -4.36 16.20 -2.47
CA TYR A 168 -4.23 14.73 -2.20
C TYR A 168 -2.81 14.22 -2.23
N ILE A 169 -1.84 15.06 -2.04
CA ILE A 169 -0.42 14.76 -2.21
C ILE A 169 0.36 14.96 -0.91
N VAL A 170 1.43 14.25 -0.79
CA VAL A 170 2.44 14.47 0.25
C VAL A 170 3.15 15.79 -0.04
N GLY A 171 2.66 16.92 0.38
CA GLY A 171 3.23 18.25 0.31
C GLY A 171 4.58 18.43 -0.46
N GLU A 172 5.43 19.32 -0.05
CA GLU A 172 6.76 19.49 -0.72
C GLU A 172 7.67 18.27 -0.61
N GLN A 173 7.47 17.43 0.41
CA GLN A 173 8.29 16.24 0.60
C GLN A 173 7.96 15.12 -0.39
N ASP A 174 6.77 15.12 -0.95
CA ASP A 174 6.38 14.19 -1.98
C ASP A 174 7.25 14.33 -3.24
N LYS A 175 7.64 15.55 -3.61
CA LYS A 175 8.57 15.77 -4.73
C LYS A 175 9.93 15.08 -4.51
N ARG A 176 10.37 14.95 -3.27
CA ARG A 176 11.59 14.17 -2.93
C ARG A 176 11.32 12.67 -3.03
N LEU A 177 10.19 12.19 -2.50
CA LEU A 177 9.80 10.80 -2.63
C LEU A 177 9.71 10.41 -4.10
N GLN A 178 8.99 11.17 -4.91
CA GLN A 178 8.86 10.92 -6.34
C GLN A 178 10.21 10.93 -7.07
N ARG A 179 11.14 11.83 -6.71
CA ARG A 179 12.49 11.83 -7.29
C ARG A 179 13.25 10.55 -6.93
N ILE A 180 13.22 10.12 -5.66
CA ILE A 180 13.87 8.89 -5.22
C ILE A 180 13.35 7.69 -6.02
N ILE A 181 12.03 7.60 -6.20
CA ILE A 181 11.41 6.52 -6.97
C ILE A 181 11.81 6.59 -8.44
N ASN A 182 11.77 7.79 -9.04
CA ASN A 182 12.08 7.98 -10.46
C ASN A 182 13.58 7.81 -10.79
N ASP A 183 14.47 7.93 -9.80
CA ASP A 183 15.91 7.70 -9.97
C ASP A 183 16.29 6.20 -9.87
N LYS A 184 15.33 5.33 -9.64
CA LYS A 184 15.55 3.88 -9.43
C LYS A 184 14.73 3.06 -10.44
N ARG A 185 15.09 1.79 -10.56
CA ARG A 185 14.43 0.83 -11.47
C ARG A 185 13.80 -0.31 -10.68
N ASN A 186 12.85 -0.98 -11.31
CA ASN A 186 12.18 -2.17 -10.78
C ASN A 186 11.47 -1.91 -9.45
N ILE A 187 10.93 -0.70 -9.26
CA ILE A 187 10.16 -0.33 -8.08
C ILE A 187 8.68 -0.59 -8.35
N PHE A 188 8.03 -1.28 -7.43
CA PHE A 188 6.58 -1.45 -7.39
C PHE A 188 6.06 -0.56 -6.27
N PHE A 189 5.62 0.65 -6.65
CA PHE A 189 5.06 1.62 -5.70
C PHE A 189 3.58 1.34 -5.51
N ILE A 190 3.18 1.08 -4.27
CA ILE A 190 1.81 0.70 -3.92
C ILE A 190 1.21 1.74 -2.99
N SER A 191 0.03 2.25 -3.35
CA SER A 191 -0.70 3.29 -2.61
C SER A 191 -2.20 3.01 -2.52
N GLY A 192 -2.88 3.72 -1.64
CA GLY A 192 -4.34 3.76 -1.48
C GLY A 192 -4.86 5.20 -1.47
N HIS A 193 -5.60 5.58 -0.40
CA HIS A 193 -6.02 6.95 -0.06
C HIS A 193 -7.10 7.56 -0.96
N THR A 194 -7.06 7.32 -2.25
CA THR A 194 -7.84 8.11 -3.22
C THR A 194 -9.32 7.73 -3.27
N HIS A 195 -9.70 6.55 -2.78
CA HIS A 195 -11.06 6.02 -2.85
C HIS A 195 -11.68 6.12 -4.26
N VAL A 196 -10.87 5.87 -5.29
CA VAL A 196 -11.33 5.77 -6.68
C VAL A 196 -11.12 4.35 -7.20
N SER A 197 -11.51 4.11 -8.43
CA SER A 197 -11.24 2.81 -9.07
C SER A 197 -9.74 2.53 -9.09
N PRO A 198 -9.32 1.29 -8.80
CA PRO A 198 -7.91 0.93 -8.83
C PRO A 198 -7.25 1.26 -10.17
N THR A 199 -6.02 1.76 -10.10
CA THR A 199 -5.19 2.05 -11.28
C THR A 199 -3.89 1.29 -11.23
N VAL A 200 -3.40 0.91 -12.41
CA VAL A 200 -2.11 0.27 -12.61
C VAL A 200 -1.41 0.96 -13.77
N GLU A 201 -0.25 1.51 -13.52
CA GLU A 201 0.58 2.18 -14.52
C GLU A 201 1.96 1.54 -14.53
N PHE A 202 2.51 1.31 -15.72
CA PHE A 202 3.84 0.73 -15.90
C PHE A 202 4.74 1.66 -16.69
N ASP A 203 5.90 1.99 -16.13
CA ASP A 203 6.95 2.77 -16.79
C ASP A 203 7.94 1.81 -17.47
N GLU A 204 7.92 1.78 -18.79
CA GLU A 204 8.78 0.89 -19.57
C GLU A 204 10.27 1.25 -19.50
N ILE A 205 10.60 2.49 -19.21
CA ILE A 205 12.00 2.97 -19.17
C ILE A 205 12.68 2.50 -17.89
N TYR A 206 12.05 2.76 -16.75
CA TYR A 206 12.58 2.40 -15.44
C TYR A 206 12.09 1.03 -14.96
N LYS A 207 11.12 0.41 -15.66
CA LYS A 207 10.45 -0.83 -15.25
C LYS A 207 9.77 -0.69 -13.89
N ASN A 208 9.29 0.51 -13.58
CA ASN A 208 8.56 0.80 -12.36
C ASN A 208 7.07 0.55 -12.56
N LEU A 209 6.43 0.00 -11.55
CA LEU A 209 5.00 -0.27 -11.51
C LEU A 209 4.36 0.60 -10.42
N TYR A 210 3.30 1.31 -10.78
CA TYR A 210 2.55 2.14 -9.85
C TYR A 210 1.14 1.57 -9.71
N ILE A 211 0.80 1.14 -8.49
CA ILE A 211 -0.51 0.57 -8.16
C ILE A 211 -1.18 1.49 -7.15
N ASN A 212 -2.35 2.02 -7.50
CA ASN A 212 -3.29 2.54 -6.53
C ASN A 212 -4.40 1.51 -6.36
N ASP A 213 -4.52 0.91 -5.18
CA ASP A 213 -5.41 -0.23 -4.91
C ASP A 213 -6.90 0.16 -4.87
N GLY A 214 -7.18 1.45 -4.92
CA GLY A 214 -8.54 1.94 -4.80
C GLY A 214 -9.01 1.91 -3.35
N SER A 215 -10.09 1.16 -3.05
CA SER A 215 -10.60 1.08 -1.69
C SER A 215 -11.46 -0.16 -1.47
N ILE A 216 -11.40 -0.73 -0.27
CA ILE A 216 -12.39 -1.70 0.20
C ILE A 216 -13.70 -1.00 0.54
N CYS A 217 -13.64 0.22 1.06
CA CYS A 217 -14.80 1.08 1.22
C CYS A 217 -15.40 1.48 -0.14
N PRO A 218 -16.68 1.90 -0.18
CA PRO A 218 -17.24 2.49 -1.39
C PRO A 218 -16.42 3.68 -1.87
N THR A 219 -16.11 3.72 -3.17
CA THR A 219 -15.39 4.85 -3.77
C THR A 219 -16.19 6.13 -3.65
N THR A 220 -15.50 7.25 -3.43
CA THR A 220 -16.13 8.58 -3.32
C THR A 220 -16.55 9.12 -4.68
N VAL A 221 -15.95 8.63 -5.75
CA VAL A 221 -16.22 9.05 -7.13
C VAL A 221 -16.68 7.84 -7.93
N LYS A 222 -17.71 8.03 -8.75
CA LYS A 222 -18.12 7.02 -9.72
C LYS A 222 -17.03 6.84 -10.77
N ASP A 223 -16.81 5.61 -11.18
CA ASP A 223 -15.88 5.31 -12.26
C ASP A 223 -16.44 5.77 -13.64
N HIS A 224 -15.70 5.47 -14.70
CA HIS A 224 -16.11 5.80 -16.07
C HIS A 224 -17.39 5.09 -16.53
N SER A 225 -17.82 4.01 -15.86
CA SER A 225 -19.11 3.35 -16.09
C SER A 225 -20.26 4.02 -15.35
N GLY A 226 -19.98 4.99 -14.49
CA GLY A 226 -20.94 5.66 -13.64
C GLY A 226 -21.27 4.89 -12.35
N GLU A 227 -20.49 3.87 -12.00
CA GLU A 227 -20.71 3.01 -10.83
C GLU A 227 -19.74 3.33 -9.69
N VAL A 228 -20.21 3.12 -8.46
CA VAL A 228 -19.40 3.15 -7.25
C VAL A 228 -18.74 1.80 -7.07
N GLN A 229 -17.41 1.78 -7.02
CA GLN A 229 -16.65 0.57 -6.75
C GLN A 229 -16.46 0.36 -5.25
N GLN A 230 -16.40 -0.87 -4.80
CA GLN A 230 -16.13 -1.22 -3.41
C GLN A 230 -15.61 -2.66 -3.29
N GLY A 231 -14.96 -2.94 -2.16
CA GLY A 231 -14.41 -4.27 -1.89
C GLY A 231 -13.32 -4.65 -2.88
N ASN A 232 -12.56 -3.67 -3.36
CA ASN A 232 -11.46 -3.90 -4.27
C ASN A 232 -10.32 -4.60 -3.55
N VAL A 233 -9.68 -5.52 -4.25
CA VAL A 233 -8.44 -6.16 -3.84
C VAL A 233 -7.55 -6.27 -5.06
N THR A 234 -6.26 -6.12 -4.87
CA THR A 234 -5.29 -6.33 -5.93
C THR A 234 -4.47 -7.58 -5.64
N ILE A 235 -4.20 -8.39 -6.65
CA ILE A 235 -3.32 -9.55 -6.59
C ILE A 235 -2.17 -9.28 -7.54
N LEU A 236 -0.98 -9.18 -6.98
CA LEU A 236 0.26 -9.05 -7.73
C LEU A 236 0.93 -10.42 -7.80
N ASN A 237 1.12 -10.94 -9.01
CA ASN A 237 1.87 -12.17 -9.22
C ASN A 237 3.22 -11.83 -9.86
N ILE A 238 4.28 -12.34 -9.26
CA ILE A 238 5.65 -12.19 -9.74
C ILE A 238 6.19 -13.59 -10.03
N SER A 239 6.46 -13.87 -11.30
CA SER A 239 7.16 -15.08 -11.75
C SER A 239 8.53 -14.72 -12.32
N GLU A 240 9.24 -15.71 -12.88
CA GLU A 240 10.54 -15.47 -13.52
C GLU A 240 10.42 -14.58 -14.76
N ASN A 241 9.36 -14.77 -15.54
CA ASN A 241 9.21 -14.19 -16.86
C ASN A 241 7.96 -13.32 -17.01
N GLU A 242 7.16 -13.19 -15.97
CA GLU A 242 5.89 -12.46 -16.05
C GLU A 242 5.55 -11.76 -14.74
N LEU A 243 5.08 -10.54 -14.88
CA LEU A 243 4.40 -9.78 -13.86
C LEU A 243 2.93 -9.67 -14.24
N SER A 244 2.03 -10.05 -13.36
CA SER A 244 0.61 -9.79 -13.58
C SER A 244 -0.01 -9.11 -12.37
N VAL A 245 -0.88 -8.14 -12.64
CA VAL A 245 -1.68 -7.45 -11.63
C VAL A 245 -3.15 -7.71 -11.93
N ILE A 246 -3.84 -8.32 -10.99
CA ILE A 246 -5.26 -8.65 -11.09
C ILE A 246 -6.01 -7.83 -10.05
N VAL A 247 -6.88 -6.94 -10.52
CA VAL A 247 -7.78 -6.16 -9.65
C VAL A 247 -9.14 -6.82 -9.62
N LYS A 248 -9.64 -7.13 -8.43
CA LYS A 248 -10.96 -7.73 -8.20
C LYS A 248 -11.80 -6.85 -7.31
N GLY A 249 -12.92 -6.37 -7.81
CA GLY A 249 -13.94 -5.67 -7.06
C GLY A 249 -15.25 -6.46 -6.97
N ILE A 250 -16.35 -5.82 -6.55
CA ILE A 250 -17.69 -6.44 -6.59
C ILE A 250 -18.17 -6.55 -8.04
N HIS A 251 -17.82 -5.59 -8.88
CA HIS A 251 -18.26 -5.49 -10.27
C HIS A 251 -17.12 -5.45 -11.28
N ILE A 252 -15.86 -5.55 -10.82
CA ILE A 252 -14.69 -5.41 -11.69
C ILE A 252 -13.77 -6.61 -11.51
N GLU A 253 -13.34 -7.16 -12.62
CA GLU A 253 -12.11 -7.94 -12.71
C GLU A 253 -11.31 -7.38 -13.88
N LYS A 254 -10.12 -6.82 -13.60
CA LYS A 254 -9.18 -6.31 -14.60
C LYS A 254 -7.86 -7.03 -14.44
N ILE A 255 -7.26 -7.41 -15.55
CA ILE A 255 -5.97 -8.08 -15.58
C ILE A 255 -4.99 -7.20 -16.36
N PHE A 256 -3.90 -6.83 -15.72
CA PHE A 256 -2.76 -6.17 -16.34
C PHE A 256 -1.63 -7.20 -16.40
N ILE A 257 -1.05 -7.40 -17.56
CA ILE A 257 0.04 -8.35 -17.74
C ILE A 257 1.20 -7.64 -18.41
N GLU A 258 2.36 -7.69 -17.77
CA GLU A 258 3.63 -7.28 -18.35
C GLU A 258 4.54 -8.52 -18.44
N LYS A 259 5.08 -8.76 -19.61
CA LYS A 259 6.05 -9.84 -19.82
C LYS A 259 7.45 -9.26 -19.75
N PHE A 260 8.23 -9.71 -18.81
CA PHE A 260 9.66 -9.41 -18.78
C PHE A 260 10.34 -10.25 -19.85
N MET A 261 10.78 -9.59 -20.92
CA MET A 261 11.75 -10.27 -21.79
C MET A 261 13.05 -10.45 -21.00
N GLU A 262 13.59 -11.65 -21.03
CA GLU A 262 14.92 -11.96 -20.49
C GLU A 262 15.93 -10.92 -21.03
N ILE A 263 16.67 -10.30 -20.10
CA ILE A 263 17.85 -9.51 -20.42
C ILE A 263 19.06 -10.39 -20.14
#